data_32929875a4ae60a0838ab29add54fb36
#
_entry.id   32929875a4ae60a0838ab29add54fb36
#
_cell.length_a   1.000
_cell.length_b   1.000
_cell.length_c   1.000
_cell.angle_alpha   90.00
_cell.angle_beta   90.00
_cell.angle_gamma   90.00
#
_symmetry.space_group_name_H-M   'P 1'
#
loop_
_entity.id
_entity.type
_entity.pdbx_description
1 polymer ?
#
loop_
_entity_poly.entity_id
_entity_poly.type
_entity_poly.pdbx_seq_one_letter_code
_entity_poly.pdbx_strand_id
1 'polypeptide(L)'
;MENLILKQKGQLISKKGLGVFWLILGIIALAAAKGPLEQKDWLRAITFWVIGIIHFTPLIGSSFLKIEIGDGKLTILWLNWIRKVTIQESEIEGITIAQKGISIKRKGMKPVKLLFFVLDRDQIKKVQDFFTEYSKEKNFIF
;
A
#
# COMPACT_ATOMS: atom_id res chain seq x y z
N MET A 1 13.65 7.93 15.98
CA MET A 1 13.60 7.10 14.73
C MET A 1 13.16 7.93 13.54
N GLU A 2 13.76 7.72 12.37
CA GLU A 2 13.31 8.36 11.13
C GLU A 2 12.02 7.69 10.60
N ASN A 3 11.19 8.50 9.96
CA ASN A 3 9.96 8.00 9.31
C ASN A 3 10.30 7.06 8.15
N LEU A 4 9.64 5.92 8.06
CA LEU A 4 9.81 4.99 6.95
C LEU A 4 8.85 5.35 5.81
N ILE A 5 9.41 5.73 4.67
CA ILE A 5 8.63 6.00 3.45
C ILE A 5 9.05 5.00 2.37
N LEU A 6 8.15 4.08 2.05
CA LEU A 6 8.31 3.19 0.91
C LEU A 6 7.57 3.78 -0.29
N LYS A 7 8.33 4.24 -1.26
CA LYS A 7 7.78 4.66 -2.55
C LYS A 7 7.62 3.41 -3.42
N GLN A 8 6.48 3.26 -4.05
CA GLN A 8 6.34 2.31 -5.14
C GLN A 8 7.30 2.78 -6.24
N LYS A 9 8.45 2.15 -6.35
CA LYS A 9 9.25 2.27 -7.58
C LYS A 9 8.31 1.83 -8.67
N GLY A 10 8.14 2.65 -9.71
CA GLY A 10 7.24 2.37 -10.82
C GLY A 10 7.36 0.90 -11.25
N GLN A 11 6.59 0.03 -10.61
CA GLN A 11 6.71 -1.44 -10.75
C GLN A 11 6.36 -1.90 -12.17
N LEU A 12 5.78 -1.00 -12.93
CA LEU A 12 5.53 -1.20 -14.35
C LEU A 12 6.80 -1.50 -15.16
N ILE A 13 7.94 -0.98 -14.73
CA ILE A 13 9.20 -1.12 -15.47
C ILE A 13 10.12 -2.20 -14.86
N SER A 14 9.97 -2.52 -13.56
CA SER A 14 10.97 -3.33 -12.85
C SER A 14 10.69 -4.84 -12.76
N LYS A 15 9.47 -5.31 -12.98
CA LYS A 15 9.16 -6.75 -12.98
C LYS A 15 8.73 -7.23 -14.35
N LYS A 16 9.76 -7.51 -15.21
CA LYS A 16 9.67 -8.49 -16.31
C LYS A 16 8.35 -8.43 -17.13
N GLY A 17 8.05 -7.30 -17.73
CA GLY A 17 6.93 -7.20 -18.67
C GLY A 17 5.54 -7.07 -18.08
N LEU A 18 5.35 -7.31 -16.77
CA LEU A 18 4.03 -7.22 -16.12
C LEU A 18 3.46 -5.79 -16.19
N GLY A 19 4.34 -4.80 -16.10
CA GLY A 19 3.92 -3.41 -16.21
C GLY A 19 3.51 -2.99 -17.61
N VAL A 20 4.19 -3.51 -18.61
CA VAL A 20 3.80 -3.30 -20.02
C VAL A 20 2.44 -3.95 -20.28
N PHE A 21 2.22 -5.14 -19.71
CA PHE A 21 0.93 -5.83 -19.82
C PHE A 21 -0.23 -5.01 -19.23
N TRP A 22 -0.05 -4.45 -18.02
CA TRP A 22 -1.06 -3.58 -17.39
C TRP A 22 -1.32 -2.30 -18.19
N LEU A 23 -0.27 -1.71 -18.76
CA LEU A 23 -0.40 -0.53 -19.62
C LEU A 23 -1.18 -0.87 -20.90
N ILE A 24 -0.89 -2.00 -21.54
CA ILE A 24 -1.63 -2.49 -22.70
C ILE A 24 -3.10 -2.71 -22.36
N LEU A 25 -3.41 -3.35 -21.24
CA LEU A 25 -4.79 -3.55 -20.78
C LEU A 25 -5.52 -2.22 -20.54
N GLY A 26 -4.85 -1.23 -19.95
CA GLY A 26 -5.40 0.10 -19.77
C GLY A 26 -5.73 0.78 -21.11
N ILE A 27 -4.84 0.70 -22.08
CA ILE A 27 -5.06 1.24 -23.43
C ILE A 27 -6.22 0.52 -24.13
N ILE A 28 -6.26 -0.81 -24.05
CA ILE A 28 -7.35 -1.61 -24.64
C ILE A 28 -8.69 -1.22 -24.02
N ALA A 29 -8.76 -1.06 -22.69
CA ALA A 29 -9.98 -0.68 -22.00
C ALA A 29 -10.46 0.73 -22.44
N LEU A 30 -9.55 1.69 -22.56
CA LEU A 30 -9.89 3.03 -23.03
C LEU A 30 -10.35 3.01 -24.51
N ALA A 31 -9.69 2.23 -25.35
CA ALA A 31 -10.10 2.07 -26.76
C ALA A 31 -11.46 1.39 -26.88
N ALA A 32 -11.75 0.38 -26.03
CA ALA A 32 -13.03 -0.31 -26.01
C ALA A 32 -14.21 0.60 -25.62
N ALA A 33 -13.95 1.71 -24.92
CA ALA A 33 -14.98 2.68 -24.57
C ALA A 33 -15.56 3.43 -25.80
N LYS A 34 -14.83 3.44 -26.93
CA LYS A 34 -15.25 4.15 -28.14
C LYS A 34 -16.58 3.63 -28.71
N GLY A 35 -16.73 2.32 -28.85
CA GLY A 35 -17.95 1.71 -29.36
C GLY A 35 -19.21 2.05 -28.54
N PRO A 36 -19.21 1.85 -27.22
CA PRO A 36 -20.30 2.27 -26.36
C PRO A 36 -20.60 3.77 -26.42
N LEU A 37 -19.59 4.65 -26.56
CA LEU A 37 -19.79 6.09 -26.74
C LEU A 37 -20.54 6.41 -28.01
N GLU A 38 -20.18 5.79 -29.13
CA GLU A 38 -20.87 5.97 -30.41
C GLU A 38 -22.33 5.49 -30.36
N GLN A 39 -22.59 4.42 -29.60
CA GLN A 39 -23.93 3.87 -29.37
C GLN A 39 -24.72 4.61 -28.28
N LYS A 40 -24.17 5.67 -27.68
CA LYS A 40 -24.74 6.39 -26.54
C LYS A 40 -25.00 5.52 -25.30
N ASP A 41 -24.28 4.38 -25.15
CA ASP A 41 -24.30 3.54 -23.96
C ASP A 41 -23.29 4.07 -22.93
N TRP A 42 -23.70 5.11 -22.26
CA TRP A 42 -22.86 5.85 -21.31
C TRP A 42 -22.42 4.97 -20.13
N LEU A 43 -23.24 4.03 -19.70
CA LEU A 43 -22.91 3.18 -18.57
C LEU A 43 -21.69 2.27 -18.89
N ARG A 44 -21.70 1.65 -20.06
CA ARG A 44 -20.57 0.84 -20.53
C ARG A 44 -19.33 1.68 -20.80
N ALA A 45 -19.49 2.84 -21.43
CA ALA A 45 -18.38 3.76 -21.67
C ALA A 45 -17.70 4.17 -20.37
N ILE A 46 -18.46 4.59 -19.35
CA ILE A 46 -17.93 4.97 -18.04
C ILE A 46 -17.21 3.77 -17.39
N THR A 47 -17.77 2.57 -17.47
CA THR A 47 -17.15 1.36 -16.92
C THR A 47 -15.77 1.11 -17.52
N PHE A 48 -15.64 1.18 -18.85
CA PHE A 48 -14.34 1.01 -19.53
C PHE A 48 -13.36 2.13 -19.17
N TRP A 49 -13.82 3.37 -19.03
CA TRP A 49 -12.98 4.48 -18.62
C TRP A 49 -12.45 4.29 -17.20
N VAL A 50 -13.31 3.90 -16.26
CA VAL A 50 -12.89 3.60 -14.87
C VAL A 50 -11.87 2.48 -14.83
N ILE A 51 -12.10 1.39 -15.56
CA ILE A 51 -11.15 0.28 -15.67
C ILE A 51 -9.82 0.77 -16.25
N GLY A 52 -9.86 1.55 -17.34
CA GLY A 52 -8.66 2.12 -17.96
C GLY A 52 -7.86 2.97 -16.97
N ILE A 53 -8.51 3.90 -16.27
CA ILE A 53 -7.88 4.80 -15.30
C ILE A 53 -7.25 4.00 -14.15
N ILE A 54 -7.93 2.99 -13.61
CA ILE A 54 -7.40 2.13 -12.54
C ILE A 54 -6.09 1.46 -12.98
N HIS A 55 -5.96 1.07 -14.25
CA HIS A 55 -4.74 0.45 -14.77
C HIS A 55 -3.57 1.43 -14.93
N PHE A 56 -3.84 2.74 -15.00
CA PHE A 56 -2.81 3.78 -15.03
C PHE A 56 -2.40 4.28 -13.64
N THR A 57 -3.19 4.04 -12.59
CA THR A 57 -2.85 4.50 -11.24
C THR A 57 -1.50 4.02 -10.71
N PRO A 58 -0.98 2.81 -11.06
CA PRO A 58 0.36 2.40 -10.68
C PRO A 58 1.50 3.22 -11.33
N LEU A 59 1.22 3.97 -12.39
CA LEU A 59 2.20 4.85 -13.06
C LEU A 59 2.41 6.17 -12.30
N ILE A 60 1.42 6.59 -11.51
CA ILE A 60 1.52 7.80 -10.72
C ILE A 60 2.30 7.43 -9.46
N GLY A 61 3.60 7.77 -9.42
CA GLY A 61 4.52 7.45 -8.33
C GLY A 61 4.04 7.94 -6.97
N SER A 62 3.18 7.16 -6.35
CA SER A 62 2.63 7.41 -5.03
C SER A 62 3.42 6.64 -3.97
N SER A 63 3.60 7.21 -2.79
CA SER A 63 4.15 6.46 -1.67
C SER A 63 3.16 5.36 -1.30
N PHE A 64 3.63 4.12 -1.42
CA PHE A 64 2.81 2.94 -1.22
C PHE A 64 2.53 2.66 0.26
N LEU A 65 3.54 2.87 1.09
CA LEU A 65 3.49 2.72 2.53
C LEU A 65 4.30 3.84 3.16
N LYS A 66 3.69 4.55 4.09
CA LYS A 66 4.36 5.54 4.93
C LYS A 66 4.10 5.20 6.38
N ILE A 67 5.15 5.09 7.17
CA ILE A 67 5.08 4.87 8.60
C ILE A 67 5.72 6.07 9.27
N GLU A 68 4.97 6.76 10.10
CA GLU A 68 5.40 7.94 10.83
C GLU A 68 5.30 7.69 12.33
N ILE A 69 6.34 8.07 13.05
CA ILE A 69 6.37 8.08 14.50
C ILE A 69 6.55 9.52 14.94
N GLY A 70 5.66 10.00 15.78
CA GLY A 70 5.74 11.34 16.34
C GLY A 70 4.65 11.59 17.36
N ASP A 71 4.90 12.45 18.33
CA ASP A 71 3.95 12.87 19.37
C ASP A 71 3.31 11.69 20.14
N GLY A 72 4.09 10.62 20.39
CA GLY A 72 3.60 9.41 21.04
C GLY A 72 2.58 8.63 20.22
N LYS A 73 2.61 8.75 18.90
CA LYS A 73 1.71 8.10 17.95
C LYS A 73 2.47 7.39 16.85
N LEU A 74 2.01 6.21 16.51
CA LEU A 74 2.41 5.47 15.31
C LEU A 74 1.32 5.64 14.26
N THR A 75 1.64 6.27 13.15
CA THR A 75 0.72 6.46 12.01
C THR A 75 1.18 5.63 10.83
N ILE A 76 0.31 4.76 10.33
CA ILE A 76 0.54 3.92 9.16
C ILE A 76 -0.41 4.39 8.06
N LEU A 77 0.15 4.87 6.98
CA LEU A 77 -0.57 5.28 5.77
C LEU A 77 -0.31 4.24 4.68
N TRP A 78 -1.39 3.61 4.22
CA TRP A 78 -1.34 2.61 3.19
C TRP A 78 -1.97 3.14 1.91
N LEU A 79 -1.30 2.98 0.77
CA LEU A 79 -1.73 3.53 -0.51
C LEU A 79 -2.04 5.04 -0.42
N ASN A 80 -1.10 5.80 0.12
CA ASN A 80 -1.10 7.26 0.26
C ASN A 80 -2.23 7.88 1.09
N TRP A 81 -3.43 7.32 1.09
CA TRP A 81 -4.61 7.97 1.68
C TRP A 81 -5.83 7.06 1.81
N ILE A 82 -5.79 5.90 1.15
CA ILE A 82 -6.94 4.98 1.18
C ILE A 82 -7.15 4.42 2.57
N ARG A 83 -6.06 4.16 3.30
CA ARG A 83 -6.13 3.65 4.66
C ARG A 83 -5.10 4.32 5.55
N LYS A 84 -5.58 5.14 6.47
CA LYS A 84 -4.79 5.73 7.55
C LYS A 84 -5.17 5.04 8.86
N VAL A 85 -4.17 4.54 9.58
CA VAL A 85 -4.32 3.99 10.91
C VAL A 85 -3.38 4.75 11.83
N THR A 86 -3.92 5.35 12.88
CA THR A 86 -3.13 6.02 13.93
C THR A 86 -3.34 5.25 15.23
N ILE A 87 -2.26 4.90 15.90
CA ILE A 87 -2.23 4.13 17.14
C ILE A 87 -1.45 4.95 18.14
N GLN A 88 -2.00 5.16 19.36
CA GLN A 88 -1.25 5.75 20.46
C GLN A 88 -0.20 4.73 20.94
N GLU A 89 1.04 5.17 21.17
CA GLU A 89 2.10 4.28 21.66
C GLU A 89 1.72 3.61 22.99
N SER A 90 0.99 4.33 23.86
CA SER A 90 0.48 3.82 25.14
C SER A 90 -0.52 2.66 25.01
N GLU A 91 -1.13 2.52 23.83
CA GLU A 91 -2.07 1.42 23.54
C GLU A 91 -1.38 0.16 23.03
N ILE A 92 -0.10 0.26 22.60
CA ILE A 92 0.63 -0.87 22.04
C ILE A 92 1.08 -1.79 23.17
N GLU A 93 0.64 -3.05 23.12
CA GLU A 93 1.09 -4.11 24.02
C GLU A 93 2.27 -4.89 23.47
N GLY A 94 2.32 -5.08 22.16
CA GLY A 94 3.36 -5.84 21.52
C GLY A 94 3.27 -5.78 19.99
N ILE A 95 4.39 -6.12 19.34
CA ILE A 95 4.49 -6.16 17.91
C ILE A 95 5.05 -7.52 17.50
N THR A 96 4.30 -8.27 16.72
CA THR A 96 4.71 -9.57 16.19
C THR A 96 5.10 -9.44 14.73
N ILE A 97 6.33 -9.79 14.41
CA ILE A 97 6.89 -9.75 13.06
C ILE A 97 6.89 -11.16 12.50
N ALA A 98 6.12 -11.40 11.43
CA ALA A 98 6.03 -12.67 10.74
C ALA A 98 6.46 -12.53 9.27
N GLN A 99 6.68 -13.67 8.58
CA GLN A 99 7.04 -13.66 7.17
C GLN A 99 6.00 -12.99 6.26
N LYS A 100 4.72 -13.07 6.62
CA LYS A 100 3.61 -12.58 5.79
C LYS A 100 3.07 -11.21 6.21
N GLY A 101 3.60 -10.65 7.31
CA GLY A 101 3.12 -9.35 7.81
C GLY A 101 3.54 -9.05 9.23
N ILE A 102 3.09 -7.88 9.70
CA ILE A 102 3.30 -7.41 11.06
C ILE A 102 1.93 -7.30 11.73
N SER A 103 1.85 -7.71 12.99
CA SER A 103 0.66 -7.58 13.83
C SER A 103 0.99 -6.71 15.03
N ILE A 104 0.30 -5.59 15.18
CA ILE A 104 0.43 -4.67 16.30
C ILE A 104 -0.73 -4.96 17.26
N LYS A 105 -0.42 -5.56 18.39
CA LYS A 105 -1.37 -5.87 19.44
C LYS A 105 -1.64 -4.60 20.26
N ARG A 106 -2.90 -4.32 20.54
CA ARG A 106 -3.34 -3.13 21.29
C ARG A 106 -4.19 -3.52 22.50
N LYS A 107 -4.07 -2.75 23.57
CA LYS A 107 -4.81 -2.94 24.82
C LYS A 107 -6.31 -2.87 24.57
N GLY A 108 -7.03 -3.97 24.84
CA GLY A 108 -8.50 -4.02 24.72
C GLY A 108 -9.07 -3.83 23.31
N MET A 109 -8.25 -3.79 22.26
CA MET A 109 -8.69 -3.55 20.89
C MET A 109 -8.22 -4.64 19.94
N LYS A 110 -8.86 -4.71 18.77
CA LYS A 110 -8.43 -5.63 17.71
C LYS A 110 -7.01 -5.27 17.21
N PRO A 111 -6.15 -6.26 16.94
CA PRO A 111 -4.81 -6.00 16.44
C PRO A 111 -4.86 -5.37 15.06
N VAL A 112 -3.93 -4.46 14.82
CA VAL A 112 -3.70 -3.90 13.47
C VAL A 112 -2.73 -4.79 12.74
N LYS A 113 -3.13 -5.28 11.55
CA LYS A 113 -2.31 -6.16 10.72
C LYS A 113 -1.85 -5.42 9.47
N LEU A 114 -0.54 -5.47 9.24
CA LEU A 114 0.13 -4.97 8.04
C LEU A 114 0.59 -6.18 7.22
N LEU A 115 -0.07 -6.46 6.10
CA LEU A 115 0.24 -7.62 5.26
C LEU A 115 1.27 -7.25 4.18
N PHE A 116 2.18 -8.17 3.86
CA PHE A 116 3.30 -7.95 2.93
C PHE A 116 3.03 -8.38 1.48
N PHE A 117 1.81 -8.84 1.16
CA PHE A 117 1.51 -9.44 -0.14
C PHE A 117 1.79 -8.55 -1.37
N VAL A 118 1.88 -7.25 -1.17
CA VAL A 118 2.15 -6.26 -2.23
C VAL A 118 3.55 -5.65 -2.18
N LEU A 119 4.36 -6.02 -1.16
CA LEU A 119 5.73 -5.54 -1.00
C LEU A 119 6.70 -6.50 -1.66
N ASP A 120 7.80 -5.98 -2.21
CA ASP A 120 8.92 -6.79 -2.65
C ASP A 120 9.81 -7.19 -1.45
N ARG A 121 10.76 -8.09 -1.66
CA ARG A 121 11.62 -8.63 -0.60
C ARG A 121 12.43 -7.55 0.13
N ASP A 122 12.94 -6.57 -0.61
CA ASP A 122 13.74 -5.50 -0.03
C ASP A 122 12.88 -4.56 0.81
N GLN A 123 11.65 -4.29 0.36
CA GLN A 123 10.68 -3.50 1.09
C GLN A 123 10.21 -4.22 2.36
N ILE A 124 9.93 -5.53 2.27
CA ILE A 124 9.59 -6.36 3.43
C ILE A 124 10.70 -6.27 4.48
N LYS A 125 11.96 -6.45 4.06
CA LYS A 125 13.09 -6.36 4.98
C LYS A 125 13.15 -5.00 5.66
N LYS A 126 13.05 -3.91 4.91
CA LYS A 126 13.05 -2.55 5.48
C LYS A 126 11.94 -2.34 6.51
N VAL A 127 10.73 -2.86 6.26
CA VAL A 127 9.62 -2.76 7.21
C VAL A 127 9.87 -3.62 8.45
N GLN A 128 10.41 -4.83 8.28
CA GLN A 128 10.75 -5.71 9.40
C GLN A 128 11.86 -5.10 10.27
N ASP A 129 12.93 -4.59 9.65
CA ASP A 129 14.04 -3.94 10.35
C ASP A 129 13.54 -2.72 11.14
N PHE A 130 12.70 -1.89 10.52
CA PHE A 130 12.08 -0.72 11.16
C PHE A 130 11.29 -1.10 12.41
N PHE A 131 10.38 -2.09 12.31
CA PHE A 131 9.58 -2.50 13.46
C PHE A 131 10.39 -3.25 14.52
N THR A 132 11.46 -3.93 14.12
CA THR A 132 12.39 -4.57 15.07
C THR A 132 13.11 -3.51 15.90
N GLU A 133 13.61 -2.47 15.25
CA GLU A 133 14.28 -1.36 15.92
C GLU A 133 13.30 -0.58 16.82
N TYR A 134 12.13 -0.25 16.30
CA TYR A 134 11.08 0.42 17.05
C TYR A 134 10.64 -0.36 18.30
N SER A 135 10.47 -1.68 18.18
CA SER A 135 10.10 -2.52 19.33
C SER A 135 11.19 -2.57 20.39
N LYS A 136 12.47 -2.58 19.98
CA LYS A 136 13.60 -2.53 20.91
C LYS A 136 13.68 -1.19 21.65
N GLU A 137 13.54 -0.08 20.91
CA GLU A 137 13.60 1.27 21.48
C GLU A 137 12.48 1.50 22.52
N LYS A 138 11.30 0.97 22.26
CA LYS A 138 10.12 1.14 23.13
C LYS A 138 9.89 -0.01 24.12
N ASN A 139 10.75 -1.03 24.15
CA ASN A 139 10.62 -2.22 25.01
C ASN A 139 9.29 -2.96 24.83
N PHE A 140 8.73 -2.99 23.62
CA PHE A 140 7.53 -3.77 23.35
C PHE A 140 7.84 -5.26 23.33
N ILE A 141 6.90 -6.08 23.82
CA ILE A 141 7.03 -7.54 23.83
C ILE A 141 6.90 -8.07 22.37
N PHE A 142 7.81 -8.97 22.00
CA PHE A 142 7.79 -9.68 20.72
C PHE A 142 6.84 -10.87 20.76
#